data_a37134851b82163ab6c25627e111d677
#
_entry.id   a37134851b82163ab6c25627e111d677
#
_cell.length_a   1.000
_cell.length_b   1.000
_cell.length_c   1.000
_cell.angle_alpha   90.00
_cell.angle_beta   90.00
_cell.angle_gamma   90.00
#
_symmetry.space_group_name_H-M   'P 1'
#
loop_
_entity.id
_entity.type
_entity.pdbx_description
1 polymer ?
#
loop_
_entity_poly.entity_id
_entity_poly.type
_entity_poly.pdbx_seq_one_letter_code
_entity_poly.pdbx_strand_id
1 'polypeptide(L)'
;GRRFITLLTGLALPMLVLGACGAPEEVALPETPTSTTGPSLVVDPVPDNGWIQVGGLTLDLAFTCFAPGAGDVVAVGVGEHPVSGQEVKALVQGFLGRPYVGVMVGDEVMFEAALDDPLEVYVHDNKITAGAVRWQKGLDLESGQGEPAGFGAVFVDCPGYESGLPDGY
;
A
#
# COMPACT_ATOMS: atom_id res chain seq x y z
N GLY A 1 29.26 33.20 -18.76
CA GLY A 1 29.94 34.04 -17.77
C GLY A 1 29.02 34.32 -16.61
N ARG A 2 29.46 34.05 -15.44
CA ARG A 2 29.37 34.61 -14.09
C ARG A 2 29.12 33.54 -13.06
N ARG A 3 30.22 33.20 -12.40
CA ARG A 3 30.30 32.49 -11.13
C ARG A 3 29.75 33.38 -10.00
N PHE A 4 28.92 32.86 -9.11
CA PHE A 4 28.78 33.41 -7.76
C PHE A 4 29.02 32.29 -6.76
N ILE A 5 30.16 32.39 -6.12
CA ILE A 5 30.55 31.71 -4.90
C ILE A 5 30.03 32.59 -3.76
N THR A 6 29.23 32.05 -2.84
CA THR A 6 28.96 32.66 -1.55
C THR A 6 29.29 31.65 -0.45
N LEU A 7 30.44 31.88 0.15
CA LEU A 7 30.83 31.34 1.46
C LEU A 7 30.01 32.08 2.53
N LEU A 8 29.45 31.37 3.49
CA LEU A 8 29.05 31.92 4.79
C LEU A 8 29.50 30.98 5.90
N THR A 9 30.47 31.46 6.61
CA THR A 9 31.14 31.01 7.82
C THR A 9 30.32 31.44 9.04
N GLY A 10 30.37 30.63 10.12
CA GLY A 10 30.10 31.09 11.49
C GLY A 10 28.97 30.30 12.14
N LEU A 11 28.98 29.79 13.33
CA LEU A 11 29.68 30.12 14.56
C LEU A 11 29.38 28.96 15.54
N ALA A 12 30.37 28.41 16.16
CA ALA A 12 30.26 27.45 17.25
C ALA A 12 29.94 28.19 18.55
N LEU A 13 29.03 27.65 19.35
CA LEU A 13 28.91 28.01 20.78
C LEU A 13 28.79 26.72 21.61
N PRO A 14 29.69 26.49 22.55
CA PRO A 14 29.52 25.46 23.57
C PRO A 14 28.81 26.05 24.79
N MET A 15 27.69 25.48 25.23
CA MET A 15 27.16 25.73 26.58
C MET A 15 27.50 24.54 27.47
N LEU A 16 28.42 24.80 28.37
CA LEU A 16 28.64 24.02 29.60
C LEU A 16 27.51 24.37 30.57
N VAL A 17 26.80 23.37 31.07
CA VAL A 17 26.01 23.49 32.31
C VAL A 17 26.47 22.39 33.27
N LEU A 18 27.21 22.82 34.27
CA LEU A 18 27.43 22.10 35.51
C LEU A 18 26.18 22.24 36.39
N GLY A 19 25.75 21.18 37.05
CA GLY A 19 24.79 21.36 38.13
C GLY A 19 24.22 20.09 38.74
N ALA A 20 24.77 19.75 39.90
CA ALA A 20 24.10 19.25 41.10
C ALA A 20 23.93 17.74 41.31
N CYS A 21 24.76 17.24 42.22
CA CYS A 21 24.53 16.03 43.00
C CYS A 21 23.19 16.13 43.76
N GLY A 22 22.27 15.22 43.52
CA GLY A 22 21.10 14.91 44.31
C GLY A 22 21.20 13.50 44.86
N ALA A 23 20.99 13.33 46.16
CA ALA A 23 21.08 12.08 46.90
C ALA A 23 20.13 10.99 46.35
N PRO A 24 20.44 9.70 46.55
CA PRO A 24 19.55 8.62 46.11
C PRO A 24 18.33 8.53 47.02
N GLU A 25 17.19 8.91 46.48
CA GLU A 25 15.87 8.60 47.05
C GLU A 25 15.54 7.16 46.64
N GLU A 26 15.34 6.33 47.63
CA GLU A 26 14.94 4.94 47.55
C GLU A 26 13.55 4.88 46.90
N VAL A 27 13.53 4.71 45.57
CA VAL A 27 12.29 4.54 44.81
C VAL A 27 11.88 3.07 44.91
N ALA A 28 10.76 2.83 45.58
CA ALA A 28 10.07 1.56 45.59
C ALA A 28 9.88 1.02 44.19
N LEU A 29 10.28 -0.23 43.97
CA LEU A 29 10.09 -0.97 42.71
C LEU A 29 8.61 -0.94 42.33
N PRO A 30 8.24 -0.46 41.14
CA PRO A 30 6.88 -0.62 40.65
C PRO A 30 6.62 -2.11 40.40
N GLU A 31 5.54 -2.60 40.96
CA GLU A 31 5.05 -3.96 40.72
C GLU A 31 4.87 -4.15 39.20
N THR A 32 5.50 -5.17 38.70
CA THR A 32 5.41 -5.59 37.29
C THR A 32 3.91 -5.82 36.97
N PRO A 33 3.33 -5.11 35.97
CA PRO A 33 1.97 -5.41 35.57
C PRO A 33 1.93 -6.83 35.03
N THR A 34 1.17 -7.69 35.69
CA THR A 34 0.84 -9.03 35.18
C THR A 34 0.12 -8.85 33.85
N SER A 35 0.84 -9.10 32.74
CA SER A 35 0.25 -9.12 31.42
C SER A 35 -0.79 -10.25 31.39
N THR A 36 -2.05 -9.86 31.54
CA THR A 36 -3.17 -10.75 31.25
C THR A 36 -3.17 -10.98 29.74
N THR A 37 -2.60 -12.11 29.33
CA THR A 37 -2.73 -12.61 27.95
C THR A 37 -4.20 -12.92 27.72
N GLY A 38 -4.94 -11.96 27.17
CA GLY A 38 -6.29 -12.18 26.68
C GLY A 38 -6.25 -13.24 25.56
N PRO A 39 -7.35 -13.96 25.32
CA PRO A 39 -7.40 -14.91 24.21
C PRO A 39 -7.06 -14.16 22.92
N SER A 40 -5.94 -14.53 22.32
CA SER A 40 -5.59 -14.11 20.98
C SER A 40 -6.65 -14.69 20.06
N LEU A 41 -7.49 -13.83 19.49
CA LEU A 41 -8.37 -14.25 18.40
C LEU A 41 -7.46 -14.64 17.25
N VAL A 42 -7.29 -15.94 17.05
CA VAL A 42 -6.69 -16.47 15.83
C VAL A 42 -7.73 -16.20 14.75
N VAL A 43 -7.57 -15.10 14.05
CA VAL A 43 -8.31 -14.87 12.82
C VAL A 43 -7.68 -15.81 11.81
N ASP A 44 -8.44 -16.82 11.37
CA ASP A 44 -7.99 -17.69 10.29
C ASP A 44 -7.63 -16.80 9.10
N PRO A 45 -6.46 -17.00 8.48
CA PRO A 45 -6.07 -16.21 7.32
C PRO A 45 -7.13 -16.37 6.22
N VAL A 46 -7.62 -15.24 5.71
CA VAL A 46 -8.54 -15.27 4.56
C VAL A 46 -7.75 -15.87 3.39
N PRO A 47 -8.24 -16.96 2.77
CA PRO A 47 -7.51 -17.57 1.66
C PRO A 47 -7.42 -16.60 0.50
N ASP A 48 -6.28 -16.63 -0.22
CA ASP A 48 -6.10 -15.85 -1.43
C ASP A 48 -7.17 -16.24 -2.46
N ASN A 49 -7.89 -15.25 -2.93
CA ASN A 49 -8.94 -15.40 -3.94
C ASN A 49 -8.65 -14.60 -5.20
N GLY A 50 -7.41 -14.17 -5.38
CA GLY A 50 -6.97 -13.48 -6.57
C GLY A 50 -5.47 -13.26 -6.61
N TRP A 51 -5.03 -12.73 -7.73
CA TRP A 51 -3.63 -12.38 -7.94
C TRP A 51 -3.48 -11.17 -8.86
N ILE A 52 -2.37 -10.47 -8.70
CA ILE A 52 -1.94 -9.41 -9.62
C ILE A 52 -0.53 -9.74 -10.10
N GLN A 53 -0.33 -9.66 -11.40
CA GLN A 53 1.00 -9.76 -12.02
C GLN A 53 1.50 -8.37 -12.40
N VAL A 54 2.67 -8.00 -11.88
CA VAL A 54 3.39 -6.78 -12.24
C VAL A 54 4.73 -7.17 -12.86
N GLY A 55 4.87 -6.94 -14.15
CA GLY A 55 6.04 -7.44 -14.88
C GLY A 55 6.15 -8.97 -14.80
N GLY A 56 7.26 -9.46 -14.26
CA GLY A 56 7.48 -10.91 -14.06
C GLY A 56 7.11 -11.43 -12.68
N LEU A 57 6.53 -10.61 -11.81
CA LEU A 57 6.19 -10.95 -10.42
C LEU A 57 4.69 -11.19 -10.28
N THR A 58 4.31 -12.30 -9.66
CA THR A 58 2.92 -12.57 -9.26
C THR A 58 2.77 -12.36 -7.77
N LEU A 59 1.72 -11.62 -7.40
CA LEU A 59 1.32 -11.30 -6.04
C LEU A 59 -0.02 -11.99 -5.77
N ASP A 60 -0.02 -13.00 -4.91
CA ASP A 60 -1.23 -13.67 -4.46
C ASP A 60 -1.84 -12.85 -3.32
N LEU A 61 -3.15 -12.55 -3.40
CA LEU A 61 -3.82 -11.60 -2.53
C LEU A 61 -5.19 -12.11 -2.10
N ALA A 62 -5.55 -11.80 -0.86
CA ALA A 62 -6.90 -11.94 -0.34
C ALA A 62 -7.70 -10.67 -0.64
N PHE A 63 -8.71 -10.77 -1.50
CA PHE A 63 -9.54 -9.66 -1.91
C PHE A 63 -10.89 -9.63 -1.20
N THR A 64 -11.30 -8.43 -0.80
CA THR A 64 -12.69 -8.10 -0.46
C THR A 64 -13.29 -7.31 -1.63
N CYS A 65 -14.47 -7.74 -2.08
CA CYS A 65 -15.14 -7.16 -3.24
C CYS A 65 -16.36 -6.34 -2.82
N PHE A 66 -16.57 -5.21 -3.49
CA PHE A 66 -17.65 -4.25 -3.22
C PHE A 66 -18.41 -3.95 -4.51
N ALA A 67 -19.71 -3.73 -4.39
CA ALA A 67 -20.57 -3.28 -5.49
C ALA A 67 -21.32 -2.00 -5.08
N PRO A 68 -20.68 -0.83 -5.23
CA PRO A 68 -21.25 0.45 -4.77
C PRO A 68 -22.42 0.94 -5.62
N GLY A 69 -22.55 0.46 -6.85
CA GLY A 69 -23.61 0.87 -7.77
C GLY A 69 -23.83 -0.13 -8.90
N ALA A 70 -24.79 0.14 -9.76
CA ALA A 70 -25.14 -0.75 -10.86
C ALA A 70 -24.01 -0.84 -11.90
N GLY A 71 -23.34 -1.98 -11.91
CA GLY A 71 -22.25 -2.28 -12.84
C GLY A 71 -20.86 -1.81 -12.38
N ASP A 72 -20.78 -1.09 -11.26
CA ASP A 72 -19.53 -0.68 -10.67
C ASP A 72 -19.04 -1.74 -9.68
N VAL A 73 -17.74 -2.03 -9.70
CA VAL A 73 -17.11 -2.95 -8.75
C VAL A 73 -15.80 -2.35 -8.24
N VAL A 74 -15.50 -2.67 -6.98
CA VAL A 74 -14.20 -2.38 -6.36
C VAL A 74 -13.73 -3.64 -5.67
N ALA A 75 -12.47 -3.99 -5.82
CA ALA A 75 -11.82 -5.04 -5.05
C ALA A 75 -10.58 -4.49 -4.36
N VAL A 76 -10.50 -4.69 -3.05
CA VAL A 76 -9.35 -4.32 -2.22
C VAL A 76 -8.65 -5.59 -1.80
N GLY A 77 -7.39 -5.74 -2.18
CA GLY A 77 -6.56 -6.90 -1.91
C GLY A 77 -5.48 -6.60 -0.87
N VAL A 78 -5.19 -7.59 -0.03
CA VAL A 78 -4.06 -7.56 0.90
C VAL A 78 -3.28 -8.87 0.80
N GLY A 79 -1.98 -8.80 1.01
CA GLY A 79 -1.09 -9.96 0.97
C GLY A 79 0.34 -9.60 1.31
N GLU A 80 1.27 -10.47 0.94
CA GLU A 80 2.69 -10.26 1.19
C GLU A 80 3.50 -10.36 -0.11
N HIS A 81 4.50 -9.51 -0.23
CA HIS A 81 5.44 -9.58 -1.34
C HIS A 81 6.32 -10.83 -1.23
N PRO A 82 6.32 -11.74 -2.23
CA PRO A 82 6.89 -13.10 -2.08
C PRO A 82 8.40 -13.13 -1.85
N VAL A 83 9.11 -12.04 -2.10
CA VAL A 83 10.57 -11.96 -1.92
C VAL A 83 10.95 -11.16 -0.68
N SER A 84 10.29 -10.01 -0.45
CA SER A 84 10.66 -9.11 0.66
C SER A 84 9.84 -9.33 1.93
N GLY A 85 8.68 -10.03 1.85
CA GLY A 85 7.74 -10.18 2.96
C GLY A 85 7.05 -8.87 3.37
N GLN A 86 7.19 -7.81 2.57
CA GLN A 86 6.49 -6.55 2.83
C GLN A 86 4.99 -6.70 2.56
N GLU A 87 4.17 -5.99 3.31
CA GLU A 87 2.74 -5.91 3.05
C GLU A 87 2.47 -5.40 1.63
N VAL A 88 1.52 -6.03 0.96
CA VAL A 88 1.01 -5.60 -0.34
C VAL A 88 -0.45 -5.21 -0.18
N LYS A 89 -0.80 -4.04 -0.69
CA LYS A 89 -2.18 -3.56 -0.82
C LYS A 89 -2.49 -3.35 -2.29
N ALA A 90 -3.67 -3.77 -2.72
CA ALA A 90 -4.10 -3.60 -4.09
C ALA A 90 -5.50 -3.01 -4.16
N LEU A 91 -5.73 -2.21 -5.19
CA LEU A 91 -7.03 -1.66 -5.54
C LEU A 91 -7.32 -1.98 -7.00
N VAL A 92 -8.45 -2.63 -7.24
CA VAL A 92 -8.98 -2.88 -8.59
C VAL A 92 -10.35 -2.24 -8.69
N GLN A 93 -10.52 -1.33 -9.64
CA GLN A 93 -11.74 -0.58 -9.84
C GLN A 93 -12.27 -0.80 -11.26
N GLY A 94 -13.46 -1.36 -11.36
CA GLY A 94 -14.16 -1.58 -12.62
C GLY A 94 -15.33 -0.59 -12.77
N PHE A 95 -15.05 0.72 -12.77
CA PHE A 95 -16.05 1.75 -13.03
C PHE A 95 -16.13 2.04 -14.51
N LEU A 96 -17.36 2.16 -15.01
CA LEU A 96 -17.59 2.48 -16.40
C LEU A 96 -16.94 3.83 -16.77
N GLY A 97 -15.98 3.77 -17.71
CA GLY A 97 -15.24 4.93 -18.21
C GLY A 97 -14.11 5.44 -17.30
N ARG A 98 -13.90 4.82 -16.14
CA ARG A 98 -12.79 5.15 -15.23
C ARG A 98 -12.26 3.90 -14.52
N PRO A 99 -11.79 2.90 -15.25
CA PRO A 99 -11.16 1.74 -14.64
C PRO A 99 -9.83 2.16 -14.00
N TYR A 100 -9.48 1.48 -12.90
CA TYR A 100 -8.22 1.72 -12.20
C TYR A 100 -7.67 0.42 -11.64
N VAL A 101 -6.35 0.26 -11.68
CA VAL A 101 -5.63 -0.79 -10.97
C VAL A 101 -4.35 -0.21 -10.40
N GLY A 102 -4.17 -0.41 -9.09
CA GLY A 102 -2.98 0.00 -8.37
C GLY A 102 -2.53 -1.04 -7.36
N VAL A 103 -1.22 -1.11 -7.12
CA VAL A 103 -0.58 -2.00 -6.14
C VAL A 103 0.45 -1.21 -5.36
N MET A 104 0.37 -1.27 -4.05
CA MET A 104 1.34 -0.69 -3.13
C MET A 104 2.09 -1.79 -2.41
N VAL A 105 3.42 -1.73 -2.41
CA VAL A 105 4.31 -2.66 -1.71
C VAL A 105 5.03 -1.91 -0.58
N GLY A 106 4.75 -2.28 0.65
CA GLY A 106 5.10 -1.47 1.82
C GLY A 106 4.41 -0.11 1.75
N ASP A 107 5.05 0.93 2.29
CA ASP A 107 4.52 2.30 2.29
C ASP A 107 5.16 3.19 1.20
N GLU A 108 6.05 2.65 0.36
CA GLU A 108 6.91 3.47 -0.50
C GLU A 108 6.79 3.16 -1.99
N VAL A 109 6.42 1.94 -2.36
CA VAL A 109 6.45 1.52 -3.77
C VAL A 109 5.04 1.34 -4.31
N MET A 110 4.64 2.26 -5.19
CA MET A 110 3.36 2.23 -5.87
C MET A 110 3.53 1.84 -7.34
N PHE A 111 2.77 0.84 -7.78
CA PHE A 111 2.61 0.48 -9.18
C PHE A 111 1.18 0.79 -9.61
N GLU A 112 1.01 1.41 -10.75
CA GLU A 112 -0.31 1.79 -11.28
C GLU A 112 -0.38 1.47 -12.77
N ALA A 113 -1.59 1.23 -13.25
CA ALA A 113 -1.81 1.11 -14.69
C ALA A 113 -1.50 2.45 -15.38
N ALA A 114 -0.79 2.40 -16.49
CA ALA A 114 -0.40 3.58 -17.25
C ALA A 114 -1.62 4.36 -17.76
N LEU A 115 -1.61 5.69 -17.59
CA LEU A 115 -2.75 6.54 -17.96
C LEU A 115 -2.92 6.72 -19.48
N ASP A 116 -1.86 6.54 -20.23
CA ASP A 116 -1.84 6.69 -21.70
C ASP A 116 -2.15 5.38 -22.46
N ASP A 117 -2.45 4.30 -21.72
CA ASP A 117 -2.81 3.00 -22.29
C ASP A 117 -4.22 2.61 -21.83
N PRO A 118 -5.15 2.24 -22.73
CA PRO A 118 -6.49 1.86 -22.36
C PRO A 118 -6.48 0.67 -21.41
N LEU A 119 -6.93 0.88 -20.17
CA LEU A 119 -7.16 -0.17 -19.20
C LEU A 119 -8.58 -0.70 -19.37
N GLU A 120 -8.73 -2.00 -19.57
CA GLU A 120 -10.02 -2.66 -19.61
C GLU A 120 -10.16 -3.61 -18.43
N VAL A 121 -11.15 -3.35 -17.58
CA VAL A 121 -11.52 -4.20 -16.45
C VAL A 121 -12.84 -4.88 -16.78
N TYR A 122 -12.83 -6.19 -16.83
CA TYR A 122 -14.01 -7.01 -17.13
C TYR A 122 -14.55 -7.65 -15.87
N VAL A 123 -15.87 -7.65 -15.74
CA VAL A 123 -16.58 -8.32 -14.64
C VAL A 123 -17.51 -9.35 -15.24
N HIS A 124 -17.32 -10.61 -14.91
CA HIS A 124 -18.15 -11.71 -15.38
C HIS A 124 -18.17 -12.85 -14.35
N ASP A 125 -19.36 -13.37 -14.05
CA ASP A 125 -19.55 -14.50 -13.12
C ASP A 125 -18.78 -14.34 -11.79
N ASN A 126 -18.91 -13.19 -11.15
CA ASN A 126 -18.19 -12.84 -9.91
C ASN A 126 -16.65 -12.80 -10.04
N LYS A 127 -16.13 -12.76 -11.25
CA LYS A 127 -14.71 -12.58 -11.50
C LYS A 127 -14.43 -11.20 -12.06
N ILE A 128 -13.36 -10.59 -11.56
CA ILE A 128 -12.82 -9.34 -12.07
C ILE A 128 -11.50 -9.66 -12.74
N THR A 129 -11.35 -9.25 -14.00
CA THR A 129 -10.12 -9.51 -14.76
C THR A 129 -9.67 -8.25 -15.49
N ALA A 130 -8.36 -8.06 -15.59
CA ALA A 130 -7.75 -7.12 -16.50
C ALA A 130 -6.53 -7.77 -17.13
N GLY A 131 -6.46 -7.77 -18.47
CA GLY A 131 -5.36 -8.32 -19.22
C GLY A 131 -4.46 -7.22 -19.79
N ALA A 132 -3.19 -7.58 -20.07
CA ALA A 132 -2.22 -6.70 -20.71
C ALA A 132 -2.06 -5.32 -20.02
N VAL A 133 -2.19 -5.28 -18.69
CA VAL A 133 -1.99 -4.05 -17.90
C VAL A 133 -0.55 -3.60 -18.07
N ARG A 134 -0.35 -2.40 -18.59
CA ARG A 134 0.96 -1.77 -18.66
C ARG A 134 1.22 -1.02 -17.36
N TRP A 135 2.20 -1.49 -16.61
CA TRP A 135 2.51 -0.97 -15.29
C TRP A 135 3.53 0.16 -15.34
N GLN A 136 3.32 1.15 -14.49
CA GLN A 136 4.27 2.21 -14.15
C GLN A 136 4.48 2.27 -12.65
N LYS A 137 5.73 2.53 -12.24
CA LYS A 137 6.11 2.75 -10.85
C LYS A 137 6.23 4.23 -10.59
N GLY A 138 5.66 4.71 -9.48
CA GLY A 138 5.75 6.09 -9.05
C GLY A 138 5.15 7.05 -10.08
N LEU A 139 3.89 6.80 -10.49
CA LEU A 139 3.18 7.61 -11.46
C LEU A 139 2.97 9.03 -10.94
N ASP A 140 3.44 10.03 -11.68
CA ASP A 140 3.14 11.44 -11.47
C ASP A 140 1.82 11.78 -12.18
N LEU A 141 0.80 12.14 -11.40
CA LEU A 141 -0.54 12.40 -11.92
C LEU A 141 -0.65 13.69 -12.74
N GLU A 142 0.27 14.64 -12.59
CA GLU A 142 0.26 15.88 -13.35
C GLU A 142 0.82 15.66 -14.76
N SER A 143 1.91 14.92 -14.87
CA SER A 143 2.55 14.62 -16.16
C SER A 143 2.05 13.33 -16.81
N GLY A 144 1.42 12.44 -16.04
CA GLY A 144 1.04 11.10 -16.48
C GLY A 144 2.23 10.16 -16.70
N GLN A 145 3.41 10.52 -16.19
CA GLN A 145 4.65 9.77 -16.41
C GLN A 145 5.06 9.00 -15.16
N GLY A 146 5.58 7.80 -15.36
CA GLY A 146 6.17 6.96 -14.33
C GLY A 146 7.28 6.10 -14.91
N GLU A 147 8.00 5.39 -14.06
CA GLU A 147 9.01 4.42 -14.49
C GLU A 147 8.32 3.16 -15.04
N PRO A 148 8.60 2.71 -16.28
CA PRO A 148 8.00 1.50 -16.81
C PRO A 148 8.30 0.28 -15.94
N ALA A 149 7.26 -0.46 -15.53
CA ALA A 149 7.36 -1.65 -14.69
C ALA A 149 6.90 -2.94 -15.41
N GLY A 150 6.79 -2.91 -16.72
CA GLY A 150 6.44 -4.04 -17.58
C GLY A 150 4.94 -4.22 -17.74
N PHE A 151 4.56 -5.40 -18.21
CA PHE A 151 3.16 -5.78 -18.42
C PHE A 151 2.73 -6.84 -17.42
N GLY A 152 1.42 -6.94 -17.19
CA GLY A 152 0.87 -7.96 -16.34
C GLY A 152 -0.63 -8.11 -16.51
N ALA A 153 -1.26 -8.74 -15.53
CA ALA A 153 -2.68 -9.01 -15.54
C ALA A 153 -3.23 -9.04 -14.11
N VAL A 154 -4.55 -9.00 -14.00
CA VAL A 154 -5.29 -9.07 -12.74
C VAL A 154 -6.34 -10.16 -12.85
N PHE A 155 -6.48 -10.92 -11.77
CA PHE A 155 -7.57 -11.86 -11.58
C PHE A 155 -8.05 -11.80 -10.14
N VAL A 156 -9.36 -11.64 -9.94
CA VAL A 156 -10.01 -11.68 -8.64
C VAL A 156 -11.26 -12.55 -8.75
N ASP A 157 -11.41 -13.50 -7.84
CA ASP A 157 -12.64 -14.27 -7.65
C ASP A 157 -13.40 -13.69 -6.45
N CYS A 158 -14.56 -13.10 -6.70
CA CYS A 158 -15.40 -12.46 -5.70
C CYS A 158 -16.48 -13.44 -5.23
N PRO A 159 -16.32 -14.13 -4.10
CA PRO A 159 -17.35 -15.08 -3.61
C PRO A 159 -18.65 -14.38 -3.23
N GLY A 160 -18.60 -13.06 -3.03
CA GLY A 160 -19.70 -12.16 -2.75
C GLY A 160 -19.27 -10.72 -2.84
N TYR A 161 -20.25 -9.81 -2.80
CA TYR A 161 -19.98 -8.37 -2.80
C TYR A 161 -20.56 -7.72 -1.55
N GLU A 162 -19.78 -6.87 -0.92
CA GLU A 162 -20.25 -5.96 0.13
C GLU A 162 -20.93 -4.75 -0.51
N SER A 163 -21.91 -4.19 0.20
CA SER A 163 -22.57 -2.97 -0.24
C SER A 163 -21.76 -1.74 0.13
N GLY A 164 -21.73 -0.74 -0.76
CA GLY A 164 -21.02 0.51 -0.53
C GLY A 164 -19.59 0.50 -1.06
N LEU A 165 -18.77 1.38 -0.53
CA LEU A 165 -17.34 1.50 -0.83
C LEU A 165 -16.51 1.04 0.37
N PRO A 166 -15.28 0.60 0.16
CA PRO A 166 -14.38 0.29 1.27
C PRO A 166 -14.08 1.51 2.12
N ASP A 167 -13.76 1.28 3.40
CA ASP A 167 -13.37 2.34 4.31
C ASP A 167 -12.14 3.09 3.81
N GLY A 168 -12.22 4.42 3.82
CA GLY A 168 -11.12 5.27 3.38
C GLY A 168 -11.00 5.49 1.87
N TYR A 169 -12.02 5.08 1.12
CA TYR A 169 -12.08 5.23 -0.34
C TYR A 169 -12.52 6.64 -0.77
#